data_68f3b0428eb6d826143a656f1569540a
#
_entry.id   68f3b0428eb6d826143a656f1569540a
#
_cell.length_a   1.000
_cell.length_b   1.000
_cell.length_c   1.000
_cell.angle_alpha   90.00
_cell.angle_beta   90.00
_cell.angle_gamma   90.00
#
_symmetry.space_group_name_H-M   'P 1'
#
loop_
_entity.id
_entity.type
_entity.pdbx_description
1 polymer ?
#
loop_
_entity_poly.entity_id
_entity_poly.type
_entity_poly.pdbx_seq_one_letter_code
_entity_poly.pdbx_strand_id
1 'polypeptide(L)'
;TVMLPAAHYQLVASAKAVKLAHEIDPENKLGCMVAISQAVVYPADCNPANVHKAWERAQKCYFFTDVQARGYYPSYQLCRYEREGIKIDLTEQDKADLSRGTVDFISFSYYRSTTVSIDPNAPWVAPDSPLKETLGVKNPYLKATDWGWAIDPMGLRIALDQVYDRYQKPILIAENGLGAIDTRQPDGSVNDDYRIDYLKKHIEAMKDAVVHDGVDLMGFTMWGPIDLISASTGEMRKRYGFIYVDKLDNDTGTLKRSRKKSFYWYKKVIESNGEVL
;
A
#
# COMPACT_ATOMS: atom_id res chain seq x y z
N THR A 1 -19.58 5.88 17.06
CA THR A 1 -18.24 5.62 16.49
C THR A 1 -17.71 6.88 15.84
N VAL A 2 -16.68 7.46 16.44
CA VAL A 2 -16.14 8.78 16.09
C VAL A 2 -15.28 8.75 14.81
N MET A 3 -14.75 7.58 14.43
CA MET A 3 -13.74 7.44 13.36
C MET A 3 -14.23 7.88 11.98
N LEU A 4 -15.41 7.46 11.54
CA LEU A 4 -15.92 7.79 10.20
C LEU A 4 -16.38 9.25 10.06
N PRO A 5 -17.07 9.85 11.07
CA PRO A 5 -17.25 11.29 11.09
C PRO A 5 -15.94 12.10 11.06
N ALA A 6 -14.90 11.67 11.79
CA ALA A 6 -13.59 12.32 11.72
C ALA A 6 -12.95 12.20 10.32
N ALA A 7 -13.06 11.03 9.68
CA ALA A 7 -12.59 10.82 8.31
C ALA A 7 -13.29 11.74 7.30
N HIS A 8 -14.57 12.08 7.51
CA HIS A 8 -15.28 13.04 6.67
C HIS A 8 -14.57 14.40 6.65
N TYR A 9 -14.20 14.94 7.81
CA TYR A 9 -13.50 16.23 7.87
C TYR A 9 -12.12 16.16 7.24
N GLN A 10 -11.43 15.03 7.31
CA GLN A 10 -10.15 14.84 6.60
C GLN A 10 -10.33 14.85 5.08
N LEU A 11 -11.40 14.24 4.56
CA LEU A 11 -11.71 14.25 3.13
C LEU A 11 -12.05 15.65 2.64
N VAL A 12 -12.86 16.40 3.41
CA VAL A 12 -13.17 17.80 3.09
C VAL A 12 -11.92 18.69 3.15
N ALA A 13 -11.06 18.49 4.16
CA ALA A 13 -9.79 19.22 4.26
C ALA A 13 -8.85 18.91 3.09
N SER A 14 -8.79 17.63 2.65
CA SER A 14 -8.05 17.22 1.46
C SER A 14 -8.54 17.97 0.21
N ALA A 15 -9.85 18.03 0.00
CA ALA A 15 -10.43 18.73 -1.15
C ALA A 15 -10.13 20.24 -1.12
N LYS A 16 -10.24 20.87 0.05
CA LYS A 16 -9.88 22.29 0.23
C LYS A 16 -8.40 22.54 -0.04
N ALA A 17 -7.52 21.63 0.36
CA ALA A 17 -6.08 21.74 0.09
C ALA A 17 -5.77 21.65 -1.41
N VAL A 18 -6.40 20.72 -2.14
CA VAL A 18 -6.26 20.61 -3.59
C VAL A 18 -6.72 21.89 -4.28
N LYS A 19 -7.91 22.37 -3.93
CA LYS A 19 -8.46 23.61 -4.49
C LYS A 19 -7.52 24.79 -4.25
N LEU A 20 -7.06 24.99 -3.02
CA LEU A 20 -6.14 26.07 -2.66
C LEU A 20 -4.82 25.98 -3.43
N ALA A 21 -4.27 24.78 -3.62
CA ALA A 21 -3.04 24.59 -4.36
C ALA A 21 -3.19 25.00 -5.84
N HIS A 22 -4.33 24.65 -6.46
CA HIS A 22 -4.62 25.07 -7.84
C HIS A 22 -4.94 26.58 -7.95
N GLU A 23 -5.48 27.21 -6.89
CA GLU A 23 -5.66 28.68 -6.83
C GLU A 23 -4.32 29.41 -6.73
N ILE A 24 -3.33 28.83 -6.04
CA ILE A 24 -1.97 29.38 -5.93
C ILE A 24 -1.21 29.24 -7.25
N ASP A 25 -1.26 28.05 -7.84
CA ASP A 25 -0.66 27.75 -9.14
C ASP A 25 -1.44 26.63 -9.82
N PRO A 26 -2.11 26.88 -10.97
CA PRO A 26 -2.86 25.86 -11.70
C PRO A 26 -2.02 24.67 -12.20
N GLU A 27 -0.69 24.81 -12.30
CA GLU A 27 0.21 23.75 -12.72
C GLU A 27 0.56 22.77 -11.56
N ASN A 28 0.22 23.11 -10.32
CA ASN A 28 0.41 22.21 -9.18
C ASN A 28 -0.34 20.89 -9.40
N LYS A 29 0.31 19.76 -9.07
CA LYS A 29 -0.29 18.43 -9.11
C LYS A 29 -0.36 17.84 -7.70
N LEU A 30 -1.57 17.54 -7.26
CA LEU A 30 -1.83 16.97 -5.94
C LEU A 30 -2.40 15.58 -6.06
N GLY A 31 -1.80 14.64 -5.31
CA GLY A 31 -2.28 13.27 -5.21
C GLY A 31 -2.81 12.94 -3.83
N CYS A 32 -3.59 11.87 -3.76
CA CYS A 32 -3.89 11.20 -2.49
C CYS A 32 -3.01 9.96 -2.33
N MET A 33 -2.85 9.50 -1.08
CA MET A 33 -2.11 8.28 -0.77
C MET A 33 -3.00 7.28 -0.05
N VAL A 34 -3.03 6.04 -0.52
CA VAL A 34 -3.82 4.95 0.06
C VAL A 34 -2.99 3.70 0.33
N ALA A 35 -3.27 3.00 1.42
CA ALA A 35 -2.67 1.70 1.74
C ALA A 35 -3.36 0.59 0.91
N ILE A 36 -3.02 0.48 -0.38
CA ILE A 36 -3.72 -0.37 -1.36
C ILE A 36 -3.66 -1.88 -1.04
N SER A 37 -2.71 -2.31 -0.22
CA SER A 37 -2.63 -3.70 0.28
C SER A 37 -3.93 -4.21 0.92
N GLN A 38 -4.83 -3.30 1.31
CA GLN A 38 -6.14 -3.66 1.85
C GLN A 38 -7.21 -3.83 0.74
N ALA A 39 -6.92 -3.41 -0.49
CA ALA A 39 -7.84 -3.52 -1.63
C ALA A 39 -7.48 -4.69 -2.57
N VAL A 40 -6.22 -5.12 -2.60
CA VAL A 40 -5.82 -6.34 -3.32
C VAL A 40 -6.22 -7.55 -2.49
N VAL A 41 -7.44 -8.03 -2.71
CA VAL A 41 -8.06 -9.07 -1.89
C VAL A 41 -8.45 -10.26 -2.76
N TYR A 42 -7.88 -11.43 -2.43
CA TYR A 42 -8.26 -12.68 -3.06
C TYR A 42 -9.35 -13.40 -2.26
N PRO A 43 -10.34 -14.02 -2.94
CA PRO A 43 -11.17 -15.03 -2.30
C PRO A 43 -10.35 -16.30 -2.03
N ALA A 44 -10.67 -17.04 -0.96
CA ALA A 44 -9.99 -18.30 -0.65
C ALA A 44 -10.23 -19.40 -1.72
N ASP A 45 -11.35 -19.28 -2.43
CA ASP A 45 -11.75 -20.14 -3.53
C ASP A 45 -12.73 -19.41 -4.47
N CYS A 46 -13.23 -20.10 -5.48
CA CYS A 46 -14.20 -19.56 -6.44
C CYS A 46 -15.66 -19.54 -5.95
N ASN A 47 -15.94 -19.83 -4.68
CA ASN A 47 -17.26 -19.70 -4.10
C ASN A 47 -17.74 -18.23 -4.22
N PRO A 48 -18.92 -17.99 -4.83
CA PRO A 48 -19.43 -16.63 -5.04
C PRO A 48 -19.50 -15.78 -3.77
N ALA A 49 -19.75 -16.40 -2.60
CA ALA A 49 -19.77 -15.69 -1.34
C ALA A 49 -18.37 -15.27 -0.86
N ASN A 50 -17.31 -16.05 -1.17
CA ASN A 50 -15.92 -15.65 -0.94
C ASN A 50 -15.52 -14.50 -1.90
N VAL A 51 -15.93 -14.58 -3.17
CA VAL A 51 -15.71 -13.52 -4.17
C VAL A 51 -16.36 -12.21 -3.71
N HIS A 52 -17.62 -12.27 -3.27
CA HIS A 52 -18.33 -11.10 -2.76
C HIS A 52 -17.67 -10.51 -1.50
N LYS A 53 -17.25 -11.37 -0.57
CA LYS A 53 -16.52 -10.93 0.64
C LYS A 53 -15.22 -10.20 0.29
N ALA A 54 -14.48 -10.68 -0.71
CA ALA A 54 -13.27 -10.02 -1.19
C ALA A 54 -13.58 -8.64 -1.77
N TRP A 55 -14.64 -8.55 -2.58
CA TRP A 55 -15.13 -7.30 -3.15
C TRP A 55 -15.53 -6.27 -2.07
N GLU A 56 -16.37 -6.66 -1.10
CA GLU A 56 -16.77 -5.79 0.01
C GLU A 56 -15.58 -5.26 0.80
N ARG A 57 -14.56 -6.11 1.00
CA ARG A 57 -13.35 -5.70 1.69
C ARG A 57 -12.56 -4.67 0.89
N ALA A 58 -12.39 -4.87 -0.39
CA ALA A 58 -11.71 -3.91 -1.27
C ALA A 58 -12.42 -2.55 -1.28
N GLN A 59 -13.75 -2.52 -1.31
CA GLN A 59 -14.52 -1.27 -1.24
C GLN A 59 -14.24 -0.44 0.02
N LYS A 60 -13.99 -1.08 1.17
CA LYS A 60 -13.65 -0.36 2.41
C LYS A 60 -12.34 0.42 2.30
N CYS A 61 -11.40 -0.09 1.53
CA CYS A 61 -10.15 0.61 1.24
C CYS A 61 -10.36 1.70 0.19
N TYR A 62 -11.03 1.38 -0.92
CA TYR A 62 -11.28 2.33 -2.01
C TYR A 62 -12.13 3.52 -1.62
N PHE A 63 -12.93 3.44 -0.56
CA PHE A 63 -13.81 4.51 -0.12
C PHE A 63 -13.11 5.87 -0.05
N PHE A 64 -11.95 5.94 0.59
CA PHE A 64 -11.21 7.20 0.75
C PHE A 64 -10.74 7.75 -0.60
N THR A 65 -10.15 6.91 -1.42
CA THR A 65 -9.67 7.29 -2.76
C THR A 65 -10.85 7.62 -3.69
N ASP A 66 -11.98 6.89 -3.59
CA ASP A 66 -13.18 7.22 -4.37
C ASP A 66 -13.65 8.65 -4.11
N VAL A 67 -13.70 9.07 -2.85
CA VAL A 67 -14.11 10.44 -2.52
C VAL A 67 -13.10 11.46 -3.01
N GLN A 68 -11.80 11.22 -2.80
CA GLN A 68 -10.74 12.15 -3.20
C GLN A 68 -10.58 12.26 -4.73
N ALA A 69 -10.78 11.14 -5.46
CA ALA A 69 -10.61 11.12 -6.91
C ALA A 69 -11.86 11.52 -7.70
N ARG A 70 -13.07 11.27 -7.14
CA ARG A 70 -14.36 11.50 -7.82
C ARG A 70 -15.11 12.71 -7.29
N GLY A 71 -14.78 13.19 -6.10
CA GLY A 71 -15.40 14.37 -5.49
C GLY A 71 -16.77 14.16 -4.89
N TYR A 72 -17.16 12.89 -4.62
CA TYR A 72 -18.44 12.56 -3.99
C TYR A 72 -18.37 11.23 -3.23
N TYR A 73 -19.29 11.04 -2.28
CA TYR A 73 -19.43 9.79 -1.54
C TYR A 73 -20.06 8.71 -2.42
N PRO A 74 -19.41 7.54 -2.60
CA PRO A 74 -19.96 6.45 -3.38
C PRO A 74 -21.22 5.86 -2.69
N SER A 75 -22.18 5.40 -3.50
CA SER A 75 -23.46 4.87 -3.01
C SER A 75 -23.31 3.72 -2.01
N TYR A 76 -22.34 2.82 -2.25
CA TYR A 76 -22.11 1.69 -1.33
C TYR A 76 -21.71 2.15 0.08
N GLN A 77 -21.03 3.29 0.20
CA GLN A 77 -20.64 3.85 1.49
C GLN A 77 -21.80 4.57 2.17
N LEU A 78 -22.63 5.29 1.40
CA LEU A 78 -23.85 5.91 1.95
C LEU A 78 -24.84 4.85 2.44
N CYS A 79 -25.07 3.79 1.67
CA CYS A 79 -25.89 2.65 2.10
C CYS A 79 -25.32 1.95 3.34
N ARG A 80 -23.99 1.86 3.45
CA ARG A 80 -23.35 1.33 4.64
C ARG A 80 -23.59 2.23 5.85
N TYR A 81 -23.48 3.54 5.72
CA TYR A 81 -23.74 4.49 6.82
C TYR A 81 -25.17 4.37 7.31
N GLU A 82 -26.13 4.31 6.39
CA GLU A 82 -27.54 4.13 6.73
C GLU A 82 -27.77 2.82 7.49
N ARG A 83 -27.27 1.70 6.97
CA ARG A 83 -27.41 0.37 7.58
C ARG A 83 -26.77 0.28 8.97
N GLU A 84 -25.61 0.91 9.16
CA GLU A 84 -24.85 0.90 10.41
C GLU A 84 -25.27 2.04 11.37
N GLY A 85 -26.22 2.90 11.00
CA GLY A 85 -26.67 4.03 11.80
C GLY A 85 -25.59 5.10 11.99
N ILE A 86 -24.62 5.19 11.07
CA ILE A 86 -23.52 6.16 11.13
C ILE A 86 -23.99 7.48 10.54
N LYS A 87 -23.93 8.53 11.35
CA LYS A 87 -24.29 9.89 10.92
C LYS A 87 -23.03 10.69 10.62
N ILE A 88 -22.97 11.28 9.44
CA ILE A 88 -21.99 12.28 9.03
C ILE A 88 -22.73 13.58 8.70
N ASP A 89 -22.15 14.70 9.03
CA ASP A 89 -22.70 16.01 8.69
C ASP A 89 -22.15 16.46 7.32
N LEU A 90 -22.71 15.86 6.25
CA LEU A 90 -22.34 16.15 4.87
C LEU A 90 -23.17 17.35 4.35
N THR A 91 -22.67 18.56 4.55
CA THR A 91 -23.32 19.78 4.12
C THR A 91 -23.26 20.00 2.61
N GLU A 92 -24.11 20.90 2.06
CA GLU A 92 -24.02 21.27 0.64
C GLU A 92 -22.67 21.95 0.31
N GLN A 93 -22.11 22.69 1.27
CA GLN A 93 -20.76 23.27 1.11
C GLN A 93 -19.69 22.17 1.01
N ASP A 94 -19.75 21.11 1.84
CA ASP A 94 -18.83 20.00 1.77
C ASP A 94 -18.91 19.28 0.42
N LYS A 95 -20.13 19.06 -0.09
CA LYS A 95 -20.34 18.47 -1.43
C LYS A 95 -19.71 19.33 -2.52
N ALA A 96 -19.86 20.65 -2.43
CA ALA A 96 -19.27 21.60 -3.38
C ALA A 96 -17.74 21.61 -3.28
N ASP A 97 -17.17 21.57 -2.07
CA ASP A 97 -15.72 21.53 -1.87
C ASP A 97 -15.13 20.20 -2.37
N LEU A 98 -15.76 19.07 -2.05
CA LEU A 98 -15.34 17.75 -2.52
C LEU A 98 -15.32 17.68 -4.06
N SER A 99 -16.39 18.14 -4.73
CA SER A 99 -16.49 18.06 -6.19
C SER A 99 -15.47 18.94 -6.94
N ARG A 100 -15.01 20.04 -6.31
CA ARG A 100 -14.04 20.99 -6.89
C ARG A 100 -12.59 20.68 -6.50
N GLY A 101 -12.38 19.83 -5.50
CA GLY A 101 -11.07 19.51 -4.94
C GLY A 101 -10.65 18.06 -5.19
N THR A 102 -10.89 17.54 -6.40
CA THR A 102 -10.44 16.18 -6.76
C THR A 102 -8.95 16.17 -7.05
N VAL A 103 -8.27 15.10 -6.63
CA VAL A 103 -6.82 14.93 -6.82
C VAL A 103 -6.45 14.72 -8.29
N ASP A 104 -5.22 15.10 -8.67
CA ASP A 104 -4.70 14.98 -10.04
C ASP A 104 -4.15 13.58 -10.34
N PHE A 105 -3.58 12.92 -9.33
CA PHE A 105 -3.02 11.57 -9.44
C PHE A 105 -3.32 10.74 -8.19
N ILE A 106 -3.17 9.43 -8.30
CA ILE A 106 -3.34 8.51 -7.17
C ILE A 106 -1.97 7.99 -6.75
N SER A 107 -1.65 8.05 -5.46
CA SER A 107 -0.51 7.32 -4.95
C SER A 107 -0.92 6.24 -3.96
N PHE A 108 -0.10 5.19 -3.85
CA PHE A 108 -0.37 4.13 -2.90
C PHE A 108 0.90 3.47 -2.34
N SER A 109 0.75 2.85 -1.17
CA SER A 109 1.71 1.90 -0.63
C SER A 109 1.24 0.47 -0.90
N TYR A 110 2.14 -0.36 -1.44
CA TYR A 110 1.89 -1.78 -1.67
C TYR A 110 2.98 -2.64 -1.02
N TYR A 111 2.59 -3.55 -0.15
CA TYR A 111 3.50 -4.49 0.52
C TYR A 111 3.07 -5.94 0.39
N ARG A 112 1.79 -6.19 0.20
CA ARG A 112 1.18 -7.51 0.19
C ARG A 112 -0.24 -7.50 -0.37
N SER A 113 -0.74 -8.65 -0.75
CA SER A 113 -2.17 -8.93 -0.91
C SER A 113 -2.77 -9.54 0.37
N THR A 114 -4.07 -9.72 0.38
CA THR A 114 -4.81 -10.35 1.48
C THR A 114 -5.74 -11.42 0.91
N THR A 115 -5.95 -12.50 1.63
CA THR A 115 -6.94 -13.53 1.27
C THR A 115 -8.04 -13.58 2.31
N VAL A 116 -9.29 -13.72 1.89
CA VAL A 116 -10.47 -13.79 2.77
C VAL A 116 -11.27 -15.07 2.53
N SER A 117 -11.91 -15.57 3.57
CA SER A 117 -12.78 -16.74 3.51
C SER A 117 -14.05 -16.52 4.34
N ILE A 118 -15.16 -17.08 3.87
CA ILE A 118 -16.40 -17.21 4.67
C ILE A 118 -16.35 -18.42 5.60
N ASP A 119 -15.43 -19.37 5.36
CA ASP A 119 -15.28 -20.53 6.23
C ASP A 119 -14.67 -20.10 7.57
N PRO A 120 -15.37 -20.31 8.70
CA PRO A 120 -14.87 -19.96 10.03
C PRO A 120 -13.63 -20.78 10.44
N ASN A 121 -13.39 -21.94 9.80
CA ASN A 121 -12.25 -22.82 10.06
C ASN A 121 -11.05 -22.53 9.14
N ALA A 122 -11.16 -21.54 8.24
CA ALA A 122 -10.05 -21.20 7.36
C ALA A 122 -8.80 -20.80 8.17
N PRO A 123 -7.61 -21.24 7.77
CA PRO A 123 -6.38 -21.01 8.53
C PRO A 123 -5.98 -19.51 8.46
N TRP A 124 -6.08 -18.81 9.57
CA TRP A 124 -5.65 -17.44 9.69
C TRP A 124 -4.12 -17.31 9.55
N VAL A 125 -3.67 -16.19 8.96
CA VAL A 125 -2.24 -15.85 8.88
C VAL A 125 -1.63 -15.70 10.27
N ALA A 126 -2.33 -15.02 11.18
CA ALA A 126 -1.92 -14.79 12.56
C ALA A 126 -3.15 -14.86 13.47
N PRO A 127 -3.56 -16.08 13.91
CA PRO A 127 -4.82 -16.29 14.63
C PRO A 127 -4.91 -15.52 15.94
N ASP A 128 -3.80 -15.37 16.65
CA ASP A 128 -3.73 -14.71 17.97
C ASP A 128 -3.47 -13.19 17.87
N SER A 129 -3.30 -12.67 16.67
CA SER A 129 -3.04 -11.24 16.46
C SER A 129 -4.34 -10.42 16.53
N PRO A 130 -4.32 -9.24 17.17
CA PRO A 130 -5.44 -8.30 17.07
C PRO A 130 -5.65 -7.80 15.63
N LEU A 131 -4.67 -8.01 14.74
CA LEU A 131 -4.72 -7.68 13.32
C LEU A 131 -5.13 -8.86 12.43
N LYS A 132 -5.60 -9.99 12.98
CA LYS A 132 -5.94 -11.20 12.22
C LYS A 132 -6.87 -10.91 11.04
N GLU A 133 -7.90 -10.10 11.26
CA GLU A 133 -8.84 -9.69 10.19
C GLU A 133 -8.14 -8.88 9.10
N THR A 134 -7.17 -8.05 9.46
CA THR A 134 -6.38 -7.26 8.53
C THR A 134 -5.43 -8.11 7.72
N LEU A 135 -4.81 -9.11 8.34
CA LEU A 135 -3.89 -10.05 7.69
C LEU A 135 -4.63 -11.11 6.85
N GLY A 136 -5.85 -11.47 7.24
CA GLY A 136 -6.68 -12.44 6.54
C GLY A 136 -6.27 -13.90 6.77
N VAL A 137 -6.71 -14.78 5.87
CA VAL A 137 -6.37 -16.21 5.89
C VAL A 137 -5.16 -16.49 5.00
N LYS A 138 -4.50 -17.62 5.24
CA LYS A 138 -3.33 -18.07 4.46
C LYS A 138 -3.70 -18.28 3.00
N ASN A 139 -2.89 -17.78 2.09
CA ASN A 139 -2.97 -18.07 0.67
C ASN A 139 -2.05 -19.26 0.36
N PRO A 140 -2.56 -20.38 -0.17
CA PRO A 140 -1.73 -21.57 -0.42
C PRO A 140 -0.73 -21.39 -1.57
N TYR A 141 -0.89 -20.38 -2.39
CA TYR A 141 -0.06 -20.10 -3.58
C TYR A 141 1.04 -19.07 -3.35
N LEU A 142 1.02 -18.36 -2.21
CA LEU A 142 1.95 -17.29 -1.92
C LEU A 142 2.84 -17.61 -0.74
N LYS A 143 4.13 -17.32 -0.89
CA LYS A 143 5.06 -17.28 0.25
C LYS A 143 4.77 -16.04 1.11
N ALA A 144 5.09 -16.13 2.39
CA ALA A 144 4.94 -15.02 3.31
C ALA A 144 6.27 -14.70 4.01
N THR A 145 6.41 -13.45 4.46
CA THR A 145 7.50 -13.04 5.35
C THR A 145 7.32 -13.61 6.75
N ASP A 146 8.33 -13.44 7.62
CA ASP A 146 8.26 -13.82 9.04
C ASP A 146 7.11 -13.13 9.79
N TRP A 147 6.60 -12.02 9.26
CA TRP A 147 5.42 -11.29 9.78
C TRP A 147 4.10 -11.66 9.10
N GLY A 148 4.07 -12.74 8.33
CA GLY A 148 2.87 -13.23 7.65
C GLY A 148 2.42 -12.37 6.46
N TRP A 149 3.26 -11.47 5.95
CA TRP A 149 2.93 -10.66 4.78
C TRP A 149 3.19 -11.45 3.51
N ALA A 150 2.15 -11.65 2.71
CA ALA A 150 2.27 -12.35 1.44
C ALA A 150 3.23 -11.60 0.48
N ILE A 151 4.16 -12.33 -0.10
CA ILE A 151 5.06 -11.82 -1.15
C ILE A 151 4.36 -12.05 -2.48
N ASP A 152 3.84 -10.98 -3.06
CA ASP A 152 2.95 -11.07 -4.21
C ASP A 152 3.21 -9.99 -5.27
N PRO A 153 4.17 -10.21 -6.17
CA PRO A 153 4.42 -9.31 -7.28
C PRO A 153 3.23 -9.14 -8.22
N MET A 154 2.47 -10.22 -8.49
CA MET A 154 1.27 -10.15 -9.33
C MET A 154 0.19 -9.28 -8.68
N GLY A 155 0.11 -9.28 -7.36
CA GLY A 155 -0.80 -8.40 -6.63
C GLY A 155 -0.47 -6.91 -6.82
N LEU A 156 0.79 -6.55 -7.03
CA LEU A 156 1.17 -5.18 -7.40
C LEU A 156 0.64 -4.82 -8.78
N ARG A 157 0.79 -5.70 -9.79
CA ARG A 157 0.22 -5.48 -11.13
C ARG A 157 -1.30 -5.33 -11.07
N ILE A 158 -1.98 -6.25 -10.35
CA ILE A 158 -3.42 -6.16 -10.13
C ILE A 158 -3.83 -4.85 -9.43
N ALA A 159 -3.04 -4.36 -8.46
CA ALA A 159 -3.31 -3.08 -7.81
C ALA A 159 -3.24 -1.91 -8.79
N LEU A 160 -2.22 -1.91 -9.66
CA LEU A 160 -2.03 -0.90 -10.69
C LEU A 160 -3.19 -0.90 -11.67
N ASP A 161 -3.57 -2.07 -12.20
CA ASP A 161 -4.68 -2.23 -13.13
C ASP A 161 -6.00 -1.78 -12.51
N GLN A 162 -6.32 -2.25 -11.31
CA GLN A 162 -7.57 -1.90 -10.62
C GLN A 162 -7.68 -0.40 -10.32
N VAL A 163 -6.58 0.24 -9.89
CA VAL A 163 -6.56 1.66 -9.61
C VAL A 163 -6.68 2.48 -10.89
N TYR A 164 -5.96 2.07 -11.93
CA TYR A 164 -6.02 2.77 -13.21
C TYR A 164 -7.38 2.64 -13.87
N ASP A 165 -7.94 1.43 -13.95
CA ASP A 165 -9.30 1.20 -14.47
C ASP A 165 -10.36 1.99 -13.73
N ARG A 166 -10.19 2.12 -12.39
CA ARG A 166 -11.16 2.77 -11.54
C ARG A 166 -11.17 4.28 -11.66
N TYR A 167 -10.00 4.92 -11.86
CA TYR A 167 -9.86 6.37 -11.77
C TYR A 167 -9.36 7.03 -13.05
N GLN A 168 -8.69 6.32 -13.94
CA GLN A 168 -8.08 6.83 -15.17
C GLN A 168 -7.21 8.08 -14.89
N LYS A 169 -6.43 8.03 -13.82
CA LYS A 169 -5.50 9.07 -13.39
C LYS A 169 -4.10 8.50 -13.29
N PRO A 170 -3.04 9.32 -13.49
CA PRO A 170 -1.67 8.87 -13.28
C PRO A 170 -1.47 8.27 -11.88
N ILE A 171 -0.58 7.29 -11.76
CA ILE A 171 -0.33 6.56 -10.53
C ILE A 171 1.12 6.75 -10.07
N LEU A 172 1.33 6.90 -8.76
CA LEU A 172 2.64 6.87 -8.12
C LEU A 172 2.66 5.74 -7.07
N ILE A 173 3.59 4.80 -7.18
CA ILE A 173 3.86 3.87 -6.09
C ILE A 173 4.72 4.60 -5.06
N ALA A 174 4.09 5.12 -4.00
CA ALA A 174 4.75 5.91 -2.97
C ALA A 174 5.56 5.06 -1.99
N GLU A 175 5.16 3.81 -1.79
CA GLU A 175 5.86 2.89 -0.90
C GLU A 175 5.76 1.45 -1.40
N ASN A 176 6.91 0.77 -1.39
CA ASN A 176 7.03 -0.68 -1.51
C ASN A 176 8.29 -1.14 -0.76
N GLY A 177 8.37 -2.38 -0.36
CA GLY A 177 9.55 -2.91 0.30
C GLY A 177 9.31 -4.21 1.04
N LEU A 178 10.41 -4.88 1.36
CA LEU A 178 10.42 -6.12 2.10
C LEU A 178 11.00 -5.90 3.50
N GLY A 179 10.17 -6.08 4.53
CA GLY A 179 10.64 -6.22 5.90
C GLY A 179 11.19 -7.62 6.12
N ALA A 180 12.48 -7.73 6.48
CA ALA A 180 13.16 -9.00 6.68
C ALA A 180 14.21 -8.90 7.79
N ILE A 181 14.60 -10.06 8.33
CA ILE A 181 15.71 -10.17 9.29
C ILE A 181 17.00 -10.25 8.49
N ASP A 182 17.85 -9.24 8.61
CA ASP A 182 19.16 -9.25 7.95
C ASP A 182 20.20 -9.97 8.82
N THR A 183 21.06 -10.77 8.18
CA THR A 183 22.21 -11.40 8.82
C THR A 183 23.47 -10.66 8.44
N ARG A 184 24.12 -10.03 9.43
CA ARG A 184 25.42 -9.39 9.25
C ARG A 184 26.54 -10.44 9.24
N GLN A 185 27.37 -10.42 8.22
CA GLN A 185 28.51 -11.31 8.08
C GLN A 185 29.68 -10.87 9.01
N PRO A 186 30.69 -11.73 9.25
CA PRO A 186 31.87 -11.36 10.07
C PRO A 186 32.66 -10.17 9.56
N ASP A 187 32.66 -9.92 8.25
CA ASP A 187 33.29 -8.74 7.61
C ASP A 187 32.43 -7.48 7.68
N GLY A 188 31.24 -7.59 8.27
CA GLY A 188 30.28 -6.50 8.42
C GLY A 188 29.36 -6.29 7.22
N SER A 189 29.48 -7.07 6.16
CA SER A 189 28.58 -7.02 5.01
C SER A 189 27.21 -7.63 5.31
N VAL A 190 26.20 -7.28 4.50
CA VAL A 190 24.87 -7.89 4.52
C VAL A 190 24.52 -8.32 3.10
N ASN A 191 24.40 -9.64 2.92
CA ASN A 191 24.02 -10.26 1.65
C ASN A 191 22.51 -10.46 1.61
N ASP A 192 21.77 -9.45 1.20
CA ASP A 192 20.30 -9.44 1.18
C ASP A 192 19.71 -9.76 -0.20
N ASP A 193 20.16 -10.88 -0.79
CA ASP A 193 19.68 -11.39 -2.10
C ASP A 193 18.16 -11.59 -2.13
N TYR A 194 17.55 -11.97 -1.02
CA TYR A 194 16.10 -12.07 -0.86
C TYR A 194 15.39 -10.74 -1.08
N ARG A 195 16.02 -9.60 -0.74
CA ARG A 195 15.48 -8.26 -0.99
C ARG A 195 15.59 -7.90 -2.46
N ILE A 196 16.73 -8.27 -3.08
CA ILE A 196 16.94 -8.10 -4.53
C ILE A 196 15.89 -8.91 -5.30
N ASP A 197 15.68 -10.18 -4.98
CA ASP A 197 14.68 -11.05 -5.63
C ASP A 197 13.25 -10.48 -5.48
N TYR A 198 12.90 -10.00 -4.28
CA TYR A 198 11.62 -9.36 -4.03
C TYR A 198 11.41 -8.14 -4.94
N LEU A 199 12.38 -7.22 -4.95
CA LEU A 199 12.28 -5.98 -5.70
C LEU A 199 12.29 -6.22 -7.20
N LYS A 200 13.16 -7.10 -7.68
CA LYS A 200 13.23 -7.48 -9.09
C LYS A 200 11.85 -7.93 -9.59
N LYS A 201 11.21 -8.88 -8.91
CA LYS A 201 9.90 -9.40 -9.29
C LYS A 201 8.79 -8.33 -9.25
N HIS A 202 8.83 -7.41 -8.27
CA HIS A 202 7.87 -6.32 -8.20
C HIS A 202 8.08 -5.29 -9.31
N ILE A 203 9.33 -4.97 -9.65
CA ILE A 203 9.65 -4.07 -10.78
C ILE A 203 9.24 -4.72 -12.12
N GLU A 204 9.47 -6.02 -12.30
CA GLU A 204 9.00 -6.75 -13.48
C GLU A 204 7.47 -6.67 -13.61
N ALA A 205 6.73 -6.94 -12.53
CA ALA A 205 5.28 -6.83 -12.52
C ALA A 205 4.78 -5.40 -12.79
N MET A 206 5.48 -4.39 -12.27
CA MET A 206 5.22 -2.98 -12.56
C MET A 206 5.46 -2.64 -14.03
N LYS A 207 6.56 -3.12 -14.63
CA LYS A 207 6.85 -2.93 -16.07
C LYS A 207 5.76 -3.57 -16.92
N ASP A 208 5.28 -4.75 -16.54
CA ASP A 208 4.18 -5.42 -17.25
C ASP A 208 2.89 -4.60 -17.22
N ALA A 209 2.53 -4.01 -16.07
CA ALA A 209 1.36 -3.14 -15.96
C ALA A 209 1.45 -1.93 -16.91
N VAL A 210 2.64 -1.34 -17.06
CA VAL A 210 2.85 -0.21 -17.97
C VAL A 210 2.82 -0.67 -19.44
N VAL A 211 3.56 -1.74 -19.77
CA VAL A 211 3.80 -2.13 -21.17
C VAL A 211 2.63 -2.91 -21.77
N HIS A 212 2.00 -3.77 -20.97
CA HIS A 212 0.95 -4.66 -21.47
C HIS A 212 -0.46 -4.17 -21.12
N ASP A 213 -0.61 -3.53 -19.94
CA ASP A 213 -1.94 -3.15 -19.45
C ASP A 213 -2.22 -1.65 -19.65
N GLY A 214 -1.21 -0.87 -20.06
CA GLY A 214 -1.36 0.54 -20.43
C GLY A 214 -1.52 1.49 -19.25
N VAL A 215 -1.05 1.09 -18.06
CA VAL A 215 -1.11 1.92 -16.85
C VAL A 215 -0.20 3.13 -16.97
N ASP A 216 -0.72 4.35 -16.72
CA ASP A 216 0.06 5.58 -16.62
C ASP A 216 0.73 5.66 -15.24
N LEU A 217 1.96 5.14 -15.17
CA LEU A 217 2.75 5.09 -13.94
C LEU A 217 3.83 6.18 -13.94
N MET A 218 3.70 7.15 -13.01
CA MET A 218 4.64 8.28 -12.87
C MET A 218 5.96 7.88 -12.24
N GLY A 219 5.96 6.88 -11.34
CA GLY A 219 7.18 6.50 -10.62
C GLY A 219 6.94 5.49 -9.51
N PHE A 220 8.08 5.08 -8.93
CA PHE A 220 8.15 4.07 -7.88
C PHE A 220 9.17 4.49 -6.83
N THR A 221 8.78 4.51 -5.57
CA THR A 221 9.65 4.80 -4.44
C THR A 221 9.63 3.68 -3.40
N MET A 222 10.78 3.50 -2.75
CA MET A 222 10.98 2.47 -1.75
C MET A 222 10.72 2.99 -0.34
N TRP A 223 10.09 2.16 0.48
CA TRP A 223 9.96 2.44 1.90
C TRP A 223 11.29 2.22 2.63
N GLY A 224 11.71 3.25 3.39
CA GLY A 224 12.82 3.14 4.31
C GLY A 224 14.16 2.79 3.65
N PRO A 225 14.80 3.64 2.80
CA PRO A 225 16.06 3.33 2.16
C PRO A 225 17.21 3.10 3.16
N ILE A 226 17.08 3.62 4.37
CA ILE A 226 17.95 3.37 5.54
C ILE A 226 17.11 2.57 6.55
N ASP A 227 17.70 1.54 7.17
CA ASP A 227 17.01 0.78 8.22
C ASP A 227 16.42 1.69 9.30
N LEU A 228 15.19 1.43 9.66
CA LEU A 228 14.41 2.20 10.63
C LEU A 228 13.63 1.23 11.54
N ILE A 229 13.13 1.75 12.63
CA ILE A 229 12.19 1.02 13.48
C ILE A 229 10.89 0.84 12.69
N SER A 230 10.44 -0.39 12.53
CA SER A 230 9.21 -0.71 11.79
C SER A 230 8.00 -0.03 12.42
N ALA A 231 7.30 0.79 11.66
CA ALA A 231 6.10 1.50 12.11
C ALA A 231 4.97 0.55 12.54
N SER A 232 4.89 -0.65 11.92
CA SER A 232 3.82 -1.61 12.20
C SER A 232 4.07 -2.50 13.42
N THR A 233 5.33 -2.70 13.84
CA THR A 233 5.68 -3.66 14.89
C THR A 233 6.54 -3.07 16.02
N GLY A 234 7.11 -1.89 15.83
CA GLY A 234 8.03 -1.27 16.78
C GLY A 234 9.41 -1.95 16.86
N GLU A 235 9.75 -2.81 15.87
CA GLU A 235 10.95 -3.63 15.87
C GLU A 235 12.01 -3.07 14.91
N MET A 236 13.27 -3.01 15.36
CA MET A 236 14.41 -2.68 14.51
C MET A 236 14.85 -3.89 13.66
N ARG A 237 14.64 -5.11 14.12
CA ARG A 237 15.00 -6.34 13.39
C ARG A 237 14.20 -6.53 12.09
N LYS A 238 13.03 -5.90 11.97
CA LYS A 238 12.24 -5.87 10.72
C LYS A 238 12.79 -4.80 9.78
N ARG A 239 13.85 -5.14 9.08
CA ARG A 239 14.64 -4.22 8.26
C ARG A 239 14.13 -4.11 6.84
N TYR A 240 14.05 -2.89 6.35
CA TYR A 240 13.59 -2.58 4.98
C TYR A 240 14.69 -2.00 4.10
N GLY A 241 15.71 -1.38 4.71
CA GLY A 241 16.66 -0.50 4.03
C GLY A 241 17.67 -1.21 3.13
N PHE A 242 18.22 -0.42 2.23
CA PHE A 242 19.45 -0.72 1.48
C PHE A 242 20.71 -0.40 2.30
N ILE A 243 20.56 0.39 3.34
CA ILE A 243 21.60 0.78 4.28
C ILE A 243 21.29 0.17 5.64
N TYR A 244 22.17 -0.71 6.07
CA TYR A 244 22.11 -1.31 7.40
C TYR A 244 22.44 -0.27 8.48
N VAL A 245 21.67 -0.25 9.54
CA VAL A 245 21.94 0.52 10.76
C VAL A 245 22.25 -0.44 11.90
N ASP A 246 23.40 -0.30 12.52
CA ASP A 246 23.82 -1.11 13.67
C ASP A 246 23.06 -0.69 14.94
N LYS A 247 21.80 -1.13 15.01
CA LYS A 247 20.90 -0.98 16.17
C LYS A 247 20.07 -2.27 16.31
N LEU A 248 19.90 -2.72 17.53
CA LEU A 248 19.10 -3.90 17.88
C LEU A 248 17.83 -3.49 18.65
N ASP A 249 16.90 -4.43 18.80
CA ASP A 249 15.62 -4.20 19.49
C ASP A 249 15.79 -3.93 21.00
N ASN A 250 16.90 -4.34 21.59
CA ASN A 250 17.26 -4.08 23.01
C ASN A 250 17.99 -2.74 23.22
N ASP A 251 17.89 -1.83 22.27
CA ASP A 251 18.53 -0.52 22.26
C ASP A 251 20.07 -0.50 22.22
N THR A 252 20.71 -1.65 22.02
CA THR A 252 22.16 -1.73 21.80
C THR A 252 22.53 -1.49 20.34
N GLY A 253 23.84 -1.28 20.09
CA GLY A 253 24.41 -1.01 18.77
C GLY A 253 25.17 0.31 18.71
N THR A 254 25.91 0.51 17.64
CA THR A 254 26.78 1.68 17.45
C THR A 254 26.16 2.78 16.61
N LEU A 255 24.99 2.54 16.02
CA LEU A 255 24.32 3.38 15.02
C LEU A 255 25.15 3.58 13.73
N LYS A 256 26.25 2.87 13.56
CA LYS A 256 27.02 2.89 12.31
C LYS A 256 26.17 2.39 11.16
N ARG A 257 26.38 2.98 10.00
CA ARG A 257 25.67 2.67 8.76
C ARG A 257 26.61 1.99 7.77
N SER A 258 26.11 0.95 7.11
CA SER A 258 26.84 0.26 6.03
C SER A 258 25.89 -0.09 4.88
N ARG A 259 26.39 -0.03 3.66
CA ARG A 259 25.61 -0.38 2.47
C ARG A 259 25.46 -1.90 2.39
N LYS A 260 24.24 -2.37 2.12
CA LYS A 260 23.92 -3.79 1.87
C LYS A 260 24.20 -4.13 0.40
N LYS A 261 24.14 -5.41 0.04
CA LYS A 261 24.30 -5.86 -1.36
C LYS A 261 23.23 -5.24 -2.28
N SER A 262 22.00 -5.17 -1.80
CA SER A 262 20.87 -4.54 -2.51
C SER A 262 21.09 -3.06 -2.84
N PHE A 263 21.89 -2.32 -2.08
CA PHE A 263 22.23 -0.93 -2.39
C PHE A 263 22.90 -0.78 -3.75
N TYR A 264 23.89 -1.62 -4.02
CA TYR A 264 24.65 -1.55 -5.28
C TYR A 264 23.84 -2.07 -6.47
N TRP A 265 22.97 -3.05 -6.25
CA TRP A 265 22.04 -3.54 -7.24
C TRP A 265 21.00 -2.46 -7.59
N TYR A 266 20.34 -1.88 -6.59
CA TYR A 266 19.31 -0.88 -6.83
C TYR A 266 19.84 0.42 -7.45
N LYS A 267 21.10 0.78 -7.14
CA LYS A 267 21.80 1.86 -7.84
C LYS A 267 21.82 1.61 -9.36
N LYS A 268 22.16 0.40 -9.80
CA LYS A 268 22.17 0.04 -11.24
C LYS A 268 20.76 0.07 -11.84
N VAL A 269 19.76 -0.36 -11.09
CA VAL A 269 18.35 -0.28 -11.51
C VAL A 269 17.95 1.17 -11.80
N ILE A 270 18.30 2.09 -10.89
CA ILE A 270 18.03 3.52 -11.06
C ILE A 270 18.79 4.10 -12.26
N GLU A 271 20.10 3.84 -12.36
CA GLU A 271 20.97 4.35 -13.44
C GLU A 271 20.52 3.87 -14.81
N SER A 272 19.91 2.69 -14.90
CA SER A 272 19.38 2.11 -16.15
C SER A 272 17.90 2.40 -16.38
N ASN A 273 17.23 3.18 -15.51
CA ASN A 273 15.77 3.36 -15.53
C ASN A 273 15.00 2.03 -15.57
N GLY A 274 15.45 1.04 -14.79
CA GLY A 274 14.82 -0.28 -14.69
C GLY A 274 15.12 -1.24 -15.85
N GLU A 275 16.02 -0.90 -16.77
CA GLU A 275 16.40 -1.81 -17.88
C GLU A 275 17.27 -2.97 -17.37
N VAL A 276 18.10 -2.74 -16.37
CA VAL A 276 18.99 -3.74 -15.77
C VAL A 276 18.47 -4.11 -14.39
N LEU A 277 17.94 -5.35 -14.24
CA LEU A 277 17.41 -5.93 -13.02
C LEU A 277 18.22 -7.11 -12.50
#